data_1d5fe35f8244f304cfb09da4ddd54a00
#
_entry.id   1d5fe35f8244f304cfb09da4ddd54a00
#
_cell.length_a   1.000
_cell.length_b   1.000
_cell.length_c   1.000
_cell.angle_alpha   90.00
_cell.angle_beta   90.00
_cell.angle_gamma   90.00
#
_symmetry.space_group_name_H-M   'P 1'
#
loop_
_entity.id
_entity.type
_entity.pdbx_description
1 polymer ?
#
loop_
_entity_poly.entity_id
_entity_poly.type
_entity_poly.pdbx_seq_one_letter_code
_entity_poly.pdbx_strand_id
1 'polypeptide(L)'
;MAFTPSKDYKRREREQRKMDKRREREEAKAEKLAAEKVAAKLAAEEAAKQAIADEEARIEAEFEAELQAEIDAEEKAKIKPK
;
A
#
# COMPACT_ATOMS: atom_id res chain seq x y z
N MET A 1 -22.30 -46.76 -42.10
CA MET A 1 -21.70 -46.58 -40.77
C MET A 1 -22.20 -45.33 -40.10
N ALA A 2 -22.93 -45.52 -39.08
CA ALA A 2 -23.41 -44.37 -38.33
C ALA A 2 -22.32 -43.86 -37.41
N PHE A 3 -21.53 -42.93 -37.88
CA PHE A 3 -20.60 -42.26 -37.07
C PHE A 3 -21.32 -41.09 -36.41
N THR A 4 -21.53 -41.16 -35.10
CA THR A 4 -22.14 -40.09 -34.36
C THR A 4 -21.05 -39.40 -33.53
N PRO A 5 -20.54 -38.25 -33.99
CA PRO A 5 -19.55 -37.51 -33.26
C PRO A 5 -20.11 -36.77 -32.03
N SER A 6 -21.42 -36.88 -31.83
CA SER A 6 -22.14 -36.14 -30.81
C SER A 6 -21.70 -36.41 -29.37
N LYS A 7 -21.33 -37.64 -29.06
CA LYS A 7 -20.83 -37.99 -27.70
C LYS A 7 -19.47 -37.39 -27.43
N ASP A 8 -18.56 -37.49 -28.38
CA ASP A 8 -17.21 -36.92 -28.27
C ASP A 8 -17.27 -35.39 -28.26
N TYR A 9 -18.17 -34.82 -29.08
CA TYR A 9 -18.39 -33.39 -29.14
C TYR A 9 -18.87 -32.83 -27.79
N LYS A 10 -19.88 -33.48 -27.22
CA LYS A 10 -20.40 -33.08 -25.90
C LYS A 10 -19.38 -33.25 -24.80
N ARG A 11 -18.59 -34.29 -24.85
CA ARG A 11 -17.50 -34.53 -23.88
C ARG A 11 -16.44 -33.44 -23.97
N ARG A 12 -16.03 -33.06 -25.18
CA ARG A 12 -15.08 -31.98 -25.42
C ARG A 12 -15.62 -30.63 -24.96
N GLU A 13 -16.90 -30.37 -25.20
CA GLU A 13 -17.52 -29.14 -24.70
C GLU A 13 -17.50 -29.06 -23.18
N ARG A 14 -17.82 -30.16 -22.51
CA ARG A 14 -17.79 -30.22 -21.04
C ARG A 14 -16.39 -29.98 -20.49
N GLU A 15 -15.42 -30.62 -21.12
CA GLU A 15 -14.02 -30.45 -20.72
C GLU A 15 -13.57 -29.02 -20.98
N GLN A 16 -13.95 -28.45 -22.11
CA GLN A 16 -13.62 -27.08 -22.45
C GLN A 16 -14.25 -26.09 -21.46
N ARG A 17 -15.50 -26.30 -21.09
CA ARG A 17 -16.18 -25.48 -20.09
C ARG A 17 -15.50 -25.56 -18.73
N LYS A 18 -15.09 -26.76 -18.33
CA LYS A 18 -14.36 -26.94 -17.07
C LYS A 18 -13.02 -26.19 -17.10
N MET A 19 -12.30 -26.31 -18.20
CA MET A 19 -11.03 -25.60 -18.38
C MET A 19 -11.21 -24.09 -18.39
N ASP A 20 -12.24 -23.59 -19.08
CA ASP A 20 -12.53 -22.17 -19.13
C ASP A 20 -12.88 -21.60 -17.75
N LYS A 21 -13.70 -22.31 -16.99
CA LYS A 21 -14.03 -21.91 -15.61
C LYS A 21 -12.80 -21.91 -14.71
N ARG A 22 -11.95 -22.91 -14.87
CA ARG A 22 -10.72 -23.01 -14.10
C ARG A 22 -9.79 -21.84 -14.43
N ARG A 23 -9.66 -21.52 -15.70
CA ARG A 23 -8.86 -20.40 -16.18
C ARG A 23 -9.39 -19.07 -15.64
N GLU A 24 -10.69 -18.86 -15.72
CA GLU A 24 -11.32 -17.66 -15.18
C GLU A 24 -11.06 -17.49 -13.69
N ARG A 25 -11.17 -18.58 -12.92
CA ARG A 25 -10.88 -18.56 -11.48
C ARG A 25 -9.41 -18.23 -11.20
N GLU A 26 -8.52 -18.82 -11.98
CA GLU A 26 -7.08 -18.56 -11.83
C GLU A 26 -6.73 -17.13 -12.19
N GLU A 27 -7.31 -16.60 -13.26
CA GLU A 27 -7.13 -15.21 -13.65
C GLU A 27 -7.69 -14.26 -12.59
N ALA A 28 -8.87 -14.54 -12.06
CA ALA A 28 -9.46 -13.72 -11.00
C ALA A 28 -8.61 -13.72 -9.75
N LYS A 29 -8.05 -14.87 -9.36
CA LYS A 29 -7.14 -14.95 -8.22
C LYS A 29 -5.85 -14.19 -8.48
N ALA A 30 -5.29 -14.31 -9.68
CA ALA A 30 -4.08 -13.61 -10.06
C ALA A 30 -4.27 -12.09 -10.05
N GLU A 31 -5.39 -11.61 -10.58
CA GLU A 31 -5.74 -10.19 -10.56
C GLU A 31 -5.90 -9.67 -9.14
N LYS A 32 -6.59 -10.44 -8.30
CA LYS A 32 -6.79 -10.08 -6.91
C LYS A 32 -5.47 -9.98 -6.16
N LEU A 33 -4.59 -10.96 -6.34
CA LEU A 33 -3.25 -10.94 -5.74
C LEU A 33 -2.42 -9.76 -6.21
N ALA A 34 -2.47 -9.47 -7.52
CA ALA A 34 -1.75 -8.33 -8.08
C ALA A 34 -2.28 -7.02 -7.51
N ALA A 35 -3.60 -6.88 -7.40
CA ALA A 35 -4.23 -5.69 -6.81
C ALA A 35 -3.86 -5.53 -5.34
N GLU A 36 -3.84 -6.62 -4.58
CA GLU A 36 -3.44 -6.60 -3.18
C GLU A 36 -1.97 -6.19 -3.00
N LYS A 37 -1.09 -6.68 -3.86
CA LYS A 37 0.32 -6.31 -3.84
C LYS A 37 0.53 -4.83 -4.15
N VAL A 38 -0.17 -4.32 -5.15
CA VAL A 38 -0.11 -2.90 -5.51
C VAL A 38 -0.63 -2.04 -4.36
N ALA A 39 -1.76 -2.41 -3.77
CA ALA A 39 -2.35 -1.68 -2.65
C ALA A 39 -1.42 -1.70 -1.43
N ALA A 40 -0.80 -2.84 -1.13
CA ALA A 40 0.16 -2.96 -0.03
C ALA A 40 1.39 -2.10 -0.27
N LYS A 41 1.89 -2.07 -1.49
CA LYS A 41 3.06 -1.24 -1.86
C LYS A 41 2.74 0.24 -1.72
N LEU A 42 1.59 0.69 -2.20
CA LEU A 42 1.16 2.08 -2.07
C LEU A 42 0.98 2.48 -0.61
N ALA A 43 0.37 1.62 0.19
CA ALA A 43 0.19 1.87 1.61
C ALA A 43 1.54 1.98 2.34
N ALA A 44 2.50 1.11 1.99
CA ALA A 44 3.85 1.16 2.55
C ALA A 44 4.58 2.45 2.16
N GLU A 45 4.46 2.89 0.91
CA GLU A 45 5.06 4.13 0.44
C GLU A 45 4.48 5.35 1.15
N GLU A 46 3.14 5.39 1.31
CA GLU A 46 2.49 6.47 2.03
C GLU A 46 2.88 6.51 3.50
N ALA A 47 2.96 5.33 4.15
CA ALA A 47 3.39 5.24 5.52
C ALA A 47 4.84 5.72 5.70
N ALA A 48 5.71 5.37 4.76
CA ALA A 48 7.10 5.84 4.77
C ALA A 48 7.19 7.36 4.61
N LYS A 49 6.41 7.94 3.70
CA LYS A 49 6.35 9.40 3.52
C LYS A 49 5.85 10.10 4.78
N GLN A 50 4.81 9.54 5.39
CA GLN A 50 4.23 10.09 6.61
C GLN A 50 5.23 10.03 7.77
N ALA A 51 5.97 8.93 7.89
CA ALA A 51 6.99 8.78 8.91
C ALA A 51 8.11 9.82 8.76
N ILE A 52 8.53 10.09 7.52
CA ILE A 52 9.54 11.11 7.25
C ILE A 52 9.01 12.51 7.60
N ALA A 53 7.78 12.81 7.21
CA ALA A 53 7.13 14.09 7.51
C ALA A 53 7.00 14.29 9.02
N ASP A 54 6.60 13.26 9.75
CA ASP A 54 6.45 13.31 11.20
C ASP A 54 7.81 13.54 11.89
N GLU A 55 8.86 12.88 11.39
CA GLU A 55 10.21 13.07 11.92
C GLU A 55 10.73 14.48 11.68
N GLU A 56 10.53 15.02 10.48
CA GLU A 56 10.89 16.40 10.16
C GLU A 56 10.15 17.40 11.03
N ALA A 57 8.85 17.18 11.23
CA ALA A 57 8.04 18.04 12.10
C ALA A 57 8.54 18.01 13.55
N ARG A 58 8.93 16.83 14.02
CA ARG A 58 9.49 16.68 15.37
C ARG A 58 10.81 17.44 15.51
N ILE A 59 11.71 17.31 14.52
CA ILE A 59 12.98 17.99 14.51
C ILE A 59 12.78 19.51 14.49
N GLU A 60 11.88 20.03 13.68
CA GLU A 60 11.55 21.45 13.65
C GLU A 60 10.99 21.94 14.99
N ALA A 61 10.10 21.15 15.59
CA ALA A 61 9.52 21.50 16.89
C ALA A 61 10.59 21.54 17.98
N GLU A 62 11.52 20.61 17.98
CA GLU A 62 12.64 20.58 18.93
C GLU A 62 13.55 21.80 18.73
N PHE A 63 13.85 22.12 17.48
CA PHE A 63 14.69 23.27 17.14
C PHE A 63 14.04 24.57 17.59
N GLU A 64 12.75 24.75 17.32
CA GLU A 64 11.99 25.94 17.75
C GLU A 64 11.92 26.05 19.25
N ALA A 65 11.73 24.91 19.94
CA ALA A 65 11.72 24.89 21.42
C ALA A 65 13.07 25.29 21.99
N GLU A 66 14.16 24.80 21.42
CA GLU A 66 15.51 25.20 21.85
C GLU A 66 15.76 26.66 21.61
N LEU A 67 15.37 27.17 20.44
CA LEU A 67 15.53 28.58 20.11
C LEU A 67 14.74 29.45 21.05
N GLN A 68 13.52 29.09 21.36
CA GLN A 68 12.66 29.83 22.27
C GLN A 68 13.25 29.83 23.70
N ALA A 69 13.79 28.69 24.12
CA ALA A 69 14.43 28.57 25.41
C ALA A 69 15.68 29.49 25.52
N GLU A 70 16.46 29.60 24.46
CA GLU A 70 17.58 30.51 24.39
C GLU A 70 17.17 31.98 24.47
N ILE A 71 16.11 32.34 23.72
CA ILE A 71 15.55 33.69 23.72
C ILE A 71 15.04 34.04 25.12
N ASP A 72 14.32 33.15 25.76
CA ASP A 72 13.79 33.33 27.10
C ASP A 72 14.92 33.48 28.14
N ALA A 73 15.98 32.69 27.99
CA ALA A 73 17.17 32.82 28.88
C ALA A 73 17.86 34.15 28.70
N GLU A 74 17.99 34.64 27.46
CA GLU A 74 18.59 35.95 27.19
C GLU A 74 17.74 37.09 27.76
N GLU A 75 16.41 37.01 27.62
CA GLU A 75 15.49 37.99 28.19
C GLU A 75 15.58 38.03 29.71
N LYS A 76 15.63 36.88 30.36
CA LYS A 76 15.79 36.78 31.81
C LYS A 76 17.10 37.40 32.26
N ALA A 77 18.17 37.18 31.52
CA ALA A 77 19.47 37.78 31.82
C ALA A 77 19.45 39.29 31.71
N LYS A 78 18.72 39.84 30.76
CA LYS A 78 18.56 41.30 30.57
C LYS A 78 17.73 41.96 31.68
N ILE A 79 16.73 41.24 32.20
CA ILE A 79 15.80 41.76 33.21
C ILE A 79 16.33 41.60 34.63
N LYS A 80 17.45 40.93 34.82
CA LYS A 80 18.02 40.65 36.13
C LYS A 80 18.31 41.96 36.86
N PRO A 81 17.70 42.18 38.03
CA PRO A 81 17.95 43.42 38.79
C PRO A 81 19.37 43.47 39.32
N LYS A 82 19.92 44.64 39.29
CA LYS A 82 21.26 44.87 39.81
C LYS A 82 21.30 44.72 41.33
#